data_91368986a7e366ebb285d34a5ae0463b
#
_entry.id   91368986a7e366ebb285d34a5ae0463b
#
_cell.length_a   1.000
_cell.length_b   1.000
_cell.length_c   1.000
_cell.angle_alpha   90.00
_cell.angle_beta   90.00
_cell.angle_gamma   90.00
#
_symmetry.space_group_name_H-M   'P 1'
#
loop_
_entity.id
_entity.type
_entity.pdbx_description
1 polymer ?
#
loop_
_entity_poly.entity_id
_entity_poly.type
_entity_poly.pdbx_seq_one_letter_code
_entity_poly.pdbx_strand_id
1 'polypeptide(L)'
;GDNRFSLKDILFFQNKIELKKDNDFFIRLYATHEDAGNSYDAVLTAFQLQNATAPNENLEGESFHELYKTYWKENIAQRVIDLDPSINWSPYFDPVTQTAYPPDFAGIFNVIENIPRDSLDSWHQETTNYANGSHPNMGVLPSFEVGTERFDSLLNKIISTASVLDGGSKIVDKSALYHGHTEKIFDTEFAKWTIGSNFRLYTPKSEGSLFSDTNGVTITNSEVGGYVGVEKSFLRDQLIIKGSLRLDKNQNFSLIPTQALSGIFNINENHTIRSTFTSAIRNPTLLNQYMYYNVGRAKLVGNKDGYQNLYTLESIWAYATSGRNADSLVNFNVDPIRPEEVK
;
A
#
# COMPACT_ATOMS: atom_id res chain seq x y z
N GLY A 1 -10.36 -11.12 4.25
CA GLY A 1 -9.36 -10.10 4.47
C GLY A 1 -8.23 -10.68 5.26
N ASP A 2 -7.07 -10.61 4.70
CA ASP A 2 -5.90 -11.28 5.25
C ASP A 2 -5.42 -10.49 6.46
N ASN A 3 -5.50 -11.08 7.65
CA ASN A 3 -4.93 -10.54 8.87
C ASN A 3 -3.40 -10.60 8.80
N ARG A 4 -2.83 -9.74 7.98
CA ARG A 4 -1.39 -9.60 7.82
C ARG A 4 -0.75 -8.95 9.05
N PHE A 5 -1.48 -8.06 9.71
CA PHE A 5 -0.96 -7.25 10.80
C PHE A 5 -1.39 -7.79 12.17
N SER A 6 -0.43 -7.92 13.08
CA SER A 6 -0.68 -8.13 14.49
C SER A 6 -0.76 -6.77 15.18
N LEU A 7 -1.97 -6.41 15.60
CA LEU A 7 -2.24 -5.13 16.25
C LEU A 7 -2.08 -5.27 17.77
N LYS A 8 -1.19 -4.47 18.37
CA LYS A 8 -0.85 -4.58 19.79
C LYS A 8 -0.59 -3.21 20.40
N ASP A 9 -1.21 -2.96 21.55
CA ASP A 9 -1.02 -1.75 22.35
C ASP A 9 -1.31 -0.44 21.58
N ILE A 10 -2.31 -0.47 20.70
CA ILE A 10 -2.70 0.69 19.90
C ILE A 10 -3.30 1.74 20.82
N LEU A 11 -2.86 2.99 20.66
CA LEU A 11 -3.45 4.16 21.29
C LEU A 11 -4.12 5.04 20.25
N PHE A 12 -5.34 5.42 20.56
CA PHE A 12 -6.11 6.35 19.74
C PHE A 12 -6.82 7.35 20.66
N PHE A 13 -6.56 8.62 20.47
CA PHE A 13 -7.21 9.65 21.28
C PHE A 13 -7.58 10.88 20.47
N GLN A 14 -8.67 11.49 20.87
CA GLN A 14 -9.21 12.70 20.25
C GLN A 14 -9.51 13.74 21.31
N ASN A 15 -9.08 14.96 21.03
CA ASN A 15 -9.44 16.15 21.80
C ASN A 15 -10.34 17.03 20.93
N LYS A 16 -11.45 17.50 21.49
CA LYS A 16 -12.43 18.35 20.81
C LYS A 16 -12.82 19.53 21.66
N ILE A 17 -12.85 20.71 21.05
CA ILE A 17 -13.44 21.91 21.61
C ILE A 17 -14.52 22.40 20.65
N GLU A 18 -15.69 22.73 21.18
CA GLU A 18 -16.80 23.24 20.39
C GLU A 18 -17.49 24.37 21.14
N LEU A 19 -17.64 25.49 20.43
CA LEU A 19 -18.48 26.60 20.82
C LEU A 19 -19.65 26.69 19.88
N LYS A 20 -20.88 26.59 20.38
CA LYS A 20 -22.07 26.64 19.53
C LYS A 20 -23.19 27.42 20.16
N LYS A 21 -24.00 28.02 19.30
CA LYS A 21 -25.31 28.54 19.61
C LYS A 21 -26.31 27.99 18.59
N ASP A 22 -27.31 27.28 19.09
CA ASP A 22 -28.25 26.58 18.20
C ASP A 22 -28.95 27.57 17.26
N ASN A 23 -29.10 27.19 15.99
CA ASN A 23 -29.64 27.99 14.89
C ASN A 23 -28.89 29.31 14.60
N ASP A 24 -27.68 29.50 15.11
CA ASP A 24 -26.90 30.71 14.92
C ASP A 24 -25.49 30.37 14.38
N PHE A 25 -24.63 29.77 15.19
CA PHE A 25 -23.26 29.41 14.75
C PHE A 25 -22.68 28.26 15.54
N PHE A 26 -21.63 27.68 14.93
CA PHE A 26 -20.66 26.87 15.68
C PHE A 26 -19.22 27.11 15.22
N ILE A 27 -18.30 26.90 16.13
CA ILE A 27 -16.86 26.78 15.89
C ILE A 27 -16.44 25.47 16.56
N ARG A 28 -15.84 24.58 15.78
CA ARG A 28 -15.40 23.26 16.21
C ARG A 28 -13.95 23.07 15.85
N LEU A 29 -13.13 22.71 16.84
CA LEU A 29 -11.74 22.33 16.65
C LEU A 29 -11.56 20.94 17.25
N TYR A 30 -10.88 20.04 16.53
CA TYR A 30 -10.44 18.79 17.11
C TYR A 30 -9.10 18.34 16.56
N ALA A 31 -8.41 17.56 17.37
CA ALA A 31 -7.18 16.87 17.00
C ALA A 31 -7.32 15.40 17.35
N THR A 32 -7.02 14.55 16.39
CA THR A 32 -6.94 13.10 16.56
C THR A 32 -5.50 12.67 16.41
N HIS A 33 -5.04 11.84 17.33
CA HIS A 33 -3.69 11.25 17.30
C HIS A 33 -3.83 9.75 17.42
N GLU A 34 -2.96 9.06 16.73
CA GLU A 34 -2.84 7.61 16.77
C GLU A 34 -1.40 7.19 17.03
N ASP A 35 -1.23 6.06 17.71
CA ASP A 35 0.03 5.38 17.88
C ASP A 35 -0.22 3.88 17.68
N ALA A 36 0.45 3.29 16.70
CA ALA A 36 0.34 1.86 16.41
C ALA A 36 0.95 0.97 17.52
N GLY A 37 1.59 1.56 18.50
CA GLY A 37 2.13 0.85 19.67
C GLY A 37 3.19 -0.18 19.30
N ASN A 38 2.92 -1.43 19.67
CA ASN A 38 3.77 -2.58 19.41
C ASN A 38 3.29 -3.45 18.24
N SER A 39 2.52 -2.88 17.32
CA SER A 39 2.00 -3.57 16.14
C SER A 39 3.10 -3.91 15.14
N TYR A 40 2.95 -5.03 14.45
CA TYR A 40 3.92 -5.51 13.47
C TYR A 40 3.26 -6.29 12.33
N ASP A 41 3.97 -6.43 11.21
CA ASP A 41 3.58 -7.25 10.07
C ASP A 41 3.97 -8.72 10.36
N ALA A 42 2.97 -9.57 10.62
CA ALA A 42 3.20 -10.98 10.97
C ALA A 42 3.81 -11.79 9.81
N VAL A 43 3.41 -11.48 8.57
CA VAL A 43 3.94 -12.17 7.38
C VAL A 43 5.41 -11.79 7.17
N LEU A 44 5.73 -10.50 7.28
CA LEU A 44 7.11 -10.03 7.18
C LEU A 44 7.96 -10.57 8.33
N THR A 45 7.41 -10.67 9.54
CA THR A 45 8.08 -11.30 10.69
C THR A 45 8.48 -12.73 10.38
N ALA A 46 7.58 -13.52 9.78
CA ALA A 46 7.88 -14.90 9.40
C ALA A 46 9.00 -14.97 8.35
N PHE A 47 9.01 -14.08 7.36
CA PHE A 47 10.10 -14.00 6.38
C PHE A 47 11.44 -13.62 7.03
N GLN A 48 11.44 -12.66 7.96
CA GLN A 48 12.66 -12.25 8.65
C GLN A 48 13.20 -13.33 9.58
N LEU A 49 12.31 -14.05 10.29
CA LEU A 49 12.68 -15.21 11.08
C LEU A 49 13.31 -16.30 10.21
N GLN A 50 12.70 -16.60 9.06
CA GLN A 50 13.22 -17.59 8.12
C GLN A 50 14.59 -17.16 7.54
N ASN A 51 14.75 -15.88 7.19
CA ASN A 51 16.00 -15.34 6.68
C ASN A 51 17.14 -15.39 7.69
N ALA A 52 16.84 -15.22 8.98
CA ALA A 52 17.84 -15.24 10.04
C ALA A 52 18.19 -16.65 10.49
N THR A 53 17.59 -17.68 9.91
CA THR A 53 17.85 -19.07 10.22
C THR A 53 19.23 -19.48 9.76
N ALA A 54 20.11 -19.89 10.69
CA ALA A 54 21.34 -20.58 10.42
C ALA A 54 21.24 -22.01 10.94
N PRO A 55 21.34 -23.05 10.10
CA PRO A 55 21.03 -24.43 10.49
C PRO A 55 22.08 -25.06 11.39
N ASN A 56 23.28 -24.55 11.46
CA ASN A 56 24.32 -24.99 12.39
C ASN A 56 25.40 -23.91 12.63
N GLU A 57 26.25 -24.12 13.63
CA GLU A 57 27.32 -23.15 14.01
C GLU A 57 28.33 -22.88 12.88
N ASN A 58 28.52 -23.80 11.93
CA ASN A 58 29.45 -23.62 10.82
C ASN A 58 28.88 -22.73 9.71
N LEU A 59 27.54 -22.51 9.73
CA LEU A 59 26.81 -21.70 8.79
C LEU A 59 26.25 -20.44 9.47
N GLU A 60 26.81 -20.06 10.61
CA GLU A 60 26.43 -18.85 11.32
C GLU A 60 26.65 -17.64 10.43
N GLY A 61 25.58 -16.85 10.24
CA GLY A 61 25.58 -15.68 9.36
C GLY A 61 25.05 -15.94 7.94
N GLU A 62 24.83 -17.20 7.53
CA GLU A 62 24.17 -17.48 6.27
C GLU A 62 22.64 -17.48 6.44
N SER A 63 21.94 -16.75 5.58
CA SER A 63 20.47 -16.70 5.60
C SER A 63 19.87 -17.95 4.98
N PHE A 64 18.62 -18.27 5.35
CA PHE A 64 17.84 -19.31 4.68
C PHE A 64 17.88 -19.16 3.14
N HIS A 65 17.78 -17.94 2.62
CA HIS A 65 17.77 -17.69 1.19
C HIS A 65 19.12 -17.97 0.52
N GLU A 66 20.19 -17.67 1.20
CA GLU A 66 21.55 -17.98 0.68
C GLU A 66 21.79 -19.48 0.65
N LEU A 67 21.46 -20.18 1.73
CA LEU A 67 21.56 -21.64 1.80
C LEU A 67 20.66 -22.32 0.75
N TYR A 68 19.42 -21.85 0.63
CA TYR A 68 18.46 -22.35 -0.36
C TYR A 68 18.99 -22.17 -1.78
N LYS A 69 19.45 -20.97 -2.10
CA LYS A 69 19.97 -20.61 -3.43
C LYS A 69 21.25 -21.38 -3.76
N THR A 70 22.16 -21.54 -2.80
CA THR A 70 23.41 -22.28 -2.97
C THR A 70 23.11 -23.75 -3.21
N TYR A 71 22.27 -24.37 -2.38
CA TYR A 71 21.89 -25.78 -2.57
C TYR A 71 21.19 -26.03 -3.92
N TRP A 72 20.26 -25.14 -4.27
CA TRP A 72 19.58 -25.23 -5.57
C TRP A 72 20.56 -25.18 -6.73
N LYS A 73 21.48 -24.22 -6.70
CA LYS A 73 22.49 -24.06 -7.73
C LYS A 73 23.42 -25.26 -7.85
N GLU A 74 23.84 -25.86 -6.74
CA GLU A 74 24.82 -26.94 -6.71
C GLU A 74 24.21 -28.31 -6.95
N ASN A 75 22.96 -28.53 -6.55
CA ASN A 75 22.36 -29.87 -6.52
C ASN A 75 21.12 -30.01 -7.44
N ILE A 76 20.36 -28.94 -7.66
CA ILE A 76 19.11 -29.01 -8.42
C ILE A 76 19.28 -28.47 -9.85
N ALA A 77 20.07 -27.43 -10.04
CA ALA A 77 20.25 -26.81 -11.37
C ALA A 77 20.70 -27.82 -12.40
N GLN A 78 21.62 -28.77 -12.08
CA GLN A 78 22.04 -29.82 -13.00
C GLN A 78 20.87 -30.76 -13.36
N ARG A 79 19.99 -31.08 -12.43
CA ARG A 79 18.80 -31.93 -12.71
C ARG A 79 17.85 -31.24 -13.69
N VAL A 80 17.74 -29.89 -13.61
CA VAL A 80 16.95 -29.12 -14.61
C VAL A 80 17.62 -29.16 -15.98
N ILE A 81 18.93 -29.01 -16.04
CA ILE A 81 19.73 -29.10 -17.29
C ILE A 81 19.56 -30.49 -17.91
N ASP A 82 19.56 -31.54 -17.09
CA ASP A 82 19.45 -32.93 -17.53
C ASP A 82 18.06 -33.28 -18.10
N LEU A 83 17.04 -32.42 -17.90
CA LEU A 83 15.72 -32.59 -18.51
C LEU A 83 15.78 -32.40 -20.05
N ASP A 84 16.64 -31.49 -20.51
CA ASP A 84 16.93 -31.34 -21.94
C ASP A 84 18.39 -30.88 -22.16
N PRO A 85 19.34 -31.82 -22.23
CA PRO A 85 20.75 -31.48 -22.44
C PRO A 85 21.06 -30.94 -23.84
N SER A 86 20.11 -30.97 -24.77
CA SER A 86 20.32 -30.46 -26.12
C SER A 86 20.28 -28.95 -26.23
N ILE A 87 19.74 -28.29 -25.20
CA ILE A 87 19.63 -26.84 -25.13
C ILE A 87 20.98 -26.22 -24.75
N ASN A 88 21.29 -25.09 -25.37
CA ASN A 88 22.43 -24.28 -24.97
C ASN A 88 22.11 -23.50 -23.67
N TRP A 89 22.46 -24.09 -22.51
CA TRP A 89 22.20 -23.53 -21.19
C TRP A 89 23.12 -22.37 -20.76
N SER A 90 24.31 -22.29 -21.40
CA SER A 90 25.34 -21.30 -21.05
C SER A 90 25.87 -20.61 -22.30
N PRO A 91 26.32 -19.37 -22.23
CA PRO A 91 26.98 -18.74 -23.35
C PRO A 91 28.24 -19.51 -23.68
N TYR A 92 28.48 -19.78 -24.95
CA TYR A 92 29.74 -20.37 -25.41
C TYR A 92 30.32 -19.61 -26.59
N PHE A 93 31.62 -19.68 -26.74
CA PHE A 93 32.34 -19.11 -27.85
C PHE A 93 32.88 -20.24 -28.75
N ASP A 94 32.50 -20.22 -30.03
CA ASP A 94 33.04 -21.16 -31.01
C ASP A 94 34.36 -20.61 -31.56
N PRO A 95 35.48 -21.24 -31.25
CA PRO A 95 36.79 -20.78 -31.71
C PRO A 95 37.03 -21.00 -33.21
N VAL A 96 36.24 -21.84 -33.87
CA VAL A 96 36.37 -22.12 -35.31
C VAL A 96 35.68 -21.02 -36.12
N THR A 97 34.46 -20.70 -35.76
CA THR A 97 33.67 -19.64 -36.41
C THR A 97 33.92 -18.26 -35.85
N GLN A 98 34.66 -18.15 -34.73
CA GLN A 98 34.87 -16.93 -33.92
C GLN A 98 33.55 -16.26 -33.56
N THR A 99 32.51 -17.04 -33.31
CA THR A 99 31.17 -16.56 -32.99
C THR A 99 30.83 -16.84 -31.53
N ALA A 100 30.31 -15.82 -30.83
CA ALA A 100 29.76 -15.96 -29.48
C ALA A 100 28.27 -16.33 -29.60
N TYR A 101 27.88 -17.40 -28.96
CA TYR A 101 26.50 -17.85 -28.90
C TYR A 101 25.95 -17.58 -27.49
N PRO A 102 24.86 -16.82 -27.34
CA PRO A 102 24.19 -16.65 -26.06
C PRO A 102 23.46 -17.95 -25.65
N PRO A 103 23.05 -18.11 -24.39
CA PRO A 103 22.15 -19.19 -24.00
C PRO A 103 20.87 -19.17 -24.84
N ASP A 104 20.31 -20.34 -25.08
CA ASP A 104 18.97 -20.47 -25.69
C ASP A 104 17.90 -20.17 -24.61
N PHE A 105 17.62 -18.91 -24.39
CA PHE A 105 16.65 -18.50 -23.40
C PHE A 105 15.24 -19.04 -23.65
N ALA A 106 14.81 -19.16 -24.91
CA ALA A 106 13.50 -19.70 -25.25
C ALA A 106 13.38 -21.17 -24.88
N GLY A 107 14.39 -21.98 -25.23
CA GLY A 107 14.47 -23.38 -24.85
C GLY A 107 14.54 -23.57 -23.34
N ILE A 108 15.39 -22.79 -22.66
CA ILE A 108 15.52 -22.80 -21.18
C ILE A 108 14.19 -22.54 -20.51
N PHE A 109 13.49 -21.51 -20.91
CA PHE A 109 12.18 -21.17 -20.30
C PHE A 109 11.12 -22.23 -20.60
N ASN A 110 11.11 -22.79 -21.81
CA ASN A 110 10.21 -23.89 -22.15
C ASN A 110 10.44 -25.12 -21.24
N VAL A 111 11.68 -25.47 -20.93
CA VAL A 111 11.97 -26.55 -19.97
C VAL A 111 11.49 -26.19 -18.59
N ILE A 112 11.79 -24.99 -18.11
CA ILE A 112 11.40 -24.55 -16.76
C ILE A 112 9.88 -24.56 -16.59
N GLU A 113 9.13 -24.07 -17.56
CA GLU A 113 7.66 -24.05 -17.54
C GLU A 113 7.03 -25.45 -17.59
N ASN A 114 7.72 -26.42 -18.17
CA ASN A 114 7.23 -27.79 -18.33
C ASN A 114 7.84 -28.79 -17.34
N ILE A 115 8.56 -28.34 -16.30
CA ILE A 115 9.02 -29.22 -15.23
C ILE A 115 7.80 -29.91 -14.60
N PRO A 116 7.79 -31.28 -14.49
CA PRO A 116 6.72 -31.98 -13.79
C PRO A 116 6.56 -31.45 -12.38
N ARG A 117 5.31 -31.14 -11.99
CA ARG A 117 5.01 -30.49 -10.72
C ARG A 117 5.53 -31.27 -9.52
N ASP A 118 5.35 -32.59 -9.53
CA ASP A 118 5.83 -33.45 -8.46
C ASP A 118 7.36 -33.42 -8.30
N SER A 119 8.09 -33.31 -9.42
CA SER A 119 9.56 -33.16 -9.40
C SER A 119 9.95 -31.82 -8.81
N LEU A 120 9.30 -30.74 -9.26
CA LEU A 120 9.55 -29.39 -8.76
C LEU A 120 9.26 -29.29 -7.26
N ASP A 121 8.13 -29.81 -6.82
CA ASP A 121 7.72 -29.82 -5.41
C ASP A 121 8.70 -30.62 -4.55
N SER A 122 9.16 -31.78 -5.05
CA SER A 122 10.18 -32.61 -4.38
C SER A 122 11.53 -31.87 -4.26
N TRP A 123 11.97 -31.19 -5.31
CA TRP A 123 13.21 -30.44 -5.30
C TRP A 123 13.14 -29.21 -4.37
N HIS A 124 12.00 -28.54 -4.34
CA HIS A 124 11.77 -27.46 -3.38
C HIS A 124 11.76 -27.96 -1.96
N GLN A 125 11.15 -29.11 -1.68
CA GLN A 125 11.14 -29.72 -0.35
C GLN A 125 12.56 -30.12 0.08
N GLU A 126 13.34 -30.76 -0.79
CA GLU A 126 14.73 -31.14 -0.53
C GLU A 126 15.59 -29.91 -0.20
N THR A 127 15.48 -28.87 -1.02
CA THR A 127 16.22 -27.63 -0.84
C THR A 127 15.80 -26.89 0.44
N THR A 128 14.50 -26.89 0.73
CA THR A 128 13.96 -26.33 1.99
C THR A 128 14.48 -27.05 3.20
N ASN A 129 14.52 -28.40 3.16
CA ASN A 129 15.05 -29.22 4.25
C ASN A 129 16.55 -28.93 4.47
N TYR A 130 17.31 -28.73 3.41
CA TYR A 130 18.72 -28.32 3.53
C TYR A 130 18.82 -26.94 4.19
N ALA A 131 18.11 -25.94 3.69
CA ALA A 131 18.16 -24.57 4.18
C ALA A 131 17.63 -24.42 5.62
N ASN A 132 16.75 -25.31 6.07
CA ASN A 132 16.24 -25.39 7.45
C ASN A 132 17.13 -26.25 8.38
N GLY A 133 18.19 -26.89 7.86
CA GLY A 133 19.01 -27.81 8.65
C GLY A 133 18.40 -29.19 8.93
N SER A 134 17.27 -29.52 8.26
CA SER A 134 16.58 -30.82 8.41
C SER A 134 17.04 -31.87 7.38
N HIS A 135 17.99 -31.54 6.53
CA HIS A 135 18.51 -32.46 5.52
C HIS A 135 19.45 -33.51 6.18
N PRO A 136 19.39 -34.80 5.80
CA PRO A 136 20.17 -35.86 6.42
C PRO A 136 21.69 -35.63 6.43
N ASN A 137 22.19 -34.85 5.49
CA ASN A 137 23.62 -34.53 5.37
C ASN A 137 24.06 -33.29 6.18
N MET A 138 23.13 -32.62 6.84
CA MET A 138 23.41 -31.49 7.72
C MET A 138 23.29 -31.96 9.16
N GLY A 139 24.32 -31.80 9.95
CA GLY A 139 24.24 -32.01 11.39
C GLY A 139 23.18 -31.09 11.97
N VAL A 140 22.12 -31.68 12.49
CA VAL A 140 20.87 -31.01 12.85
C VAL A 140 21.04 -29.98 13.94
N LEU A 141 20.66 -28.74 13.64
CA LEU A 141 20.01 -27.87 14.63
C LEU A 141 18.81 -27.23 13.91
N PRO A 142 17.57 -27.56 14.27
CA PRO A 142 16.45 -26.76 13.90
C PRO A 142 16.70 -25.36 14.50
N SER A 143 16.90 -24.38 13.65
CA SER A 143 17.52 -23.15 14.03
C SER A 143 16.69 -22.28 14.97
N PHE A 144 15.37 -22.39 14.97
CA PHE A 144 14.49 -21.63 15.85
C PHE A 144 13.24 -22.43 16.22
N GLU A 145 13.28 -23.15 17.32
CA GLU A 145 12.07 -23.72 17.92
C GLU A 145 11.33 -22.64 18.70
N VAL A 146 10.02 -22.54 18.45
CA VAL A 146 9.12 -21.65 19.19
C VAL A 146 9.20 -21.97 20.69
N GLY A 147 9.39 -20.95 21.51
CA GLY A 147 9.53 -21.08 22.97
C GLY A 147 10.98 -21.28 23.45
N THR A 148 11.95 -21.21 22.55
CA THR A 148 13.37 -21.15 22.95
C THR A 148 13.80 -19.69 23.13
N GLU A 149 14.77 -19.47 24.04
CA GLU A 149 15.33 -18.13 24.29
C GLU A 149 15.88 -17.48 22.99
N ARG A 150 16.47 -18.29 22.12
CA ARG A 150 17.00 -17.85 20.82
C ARG A 150 15.89 -17.36 19.89
N PHE A 151 14.78 -18.12 19.80
CA PHE A 151 13.61 -17.73 19.02
C PHE A 151 13.00 -16.44 19.55
N ASP A 152 12.75 -16.38 20.87
CA ASP A 152 12.10 -15.24 21.51
C ASP A 152 12.95 -13.96 21.39
N SER A 153 14.27 -14.07 21.53
CA SER A 153 15.21 -12.95 21.36
C SER A 153 15.16 -12.40 19.94
N LEU A 154 15.22 -13.27 18.93
CA LEU A 154 15.16 -12.85 17.53
C LEU A 154 13.79 -12.29 17.17
N LEU A 155 12.71 -12.94 17.56
CA LEU A 155 11.35 -12.46 17.36
C LEU A 155 11.18 -11.05 17.94
N ASN A 156 11.58 -10.84 19.18
CA ASN A 156 11.52 -9.52 19.83
C ASN A 156 12.35 -8.46 19.09
N LYS A 157 13.52 -8.81 18.59
CA LYS A 157 14.33 -7.91 17.76
C LYS A 157 13.59 -7.52 16.48
N ILE A 158 13.05 -8.49 15.75
CA ILE A 158 12.34 -8.26 14.48
C ILE A 158 11.11 -7.38 14.68
N ILE A 159 10.24 -7.72 15.65
CA ILE A 159 9.00 -6.98 15.89
C ILE A 159 9.21 -5.62 16.55
N SER A 160 10.39 -5.33 17.06
CA SER A 160 10.74 -4.01 17.62
C SER A 160 11.48 -3.10 16.64
N THR A 161 11.97 -3.62 15.52
CA THR A 161 12.71 -2.88 14.49
C THR A 161 11.75 -2.44 13.38
N ALA A 162 11.69 -1.12 13.10
CA ALA A 162 10.76 -0.56 12.11
C ALA A 162 11.18 -0.77 10.66
N SER A 163 12.50 -0.79 10.40
CA SER A 163 13.02 -0.89 9.03
C SER A 163 13.09 -2.33 8.54
N VAL A 164 12.45 -2.61 7.42
CA VAL A 164 12.55 -3.91 6.72
C VAL A 164 13.98 -4.19 6.25
N LEU A 165 14.72 -3.15 5.86
CA LEU A 165 16.11 -3.27 5.41
C LEU A 165 17.04 -3.67 6.57
N ASP A 166 16.67 -3.32 7.80
CA ASP A 166 17.38 -3.69 9.02
C ASP A 166 16.83 -4.99 9.66
N GLY A 167 16.06 -5.75 8.90
CA GLY A 167 15.47 -7.02 9.35
C GLY A 167 14.27 -6.87 10.28
N GLY A 168 13.61 -5.72 10.27
CA GLY A 168 12.46 -5.43 11.11
C GLY A 168 11.11 -5.65 10.45
N SER A 169 10.07 -5.67 11.28
CA SER A 169 8.67 -5.80 10.84
C SER A 169 7.71 -4.91 11.62
N LYS A 170 8.22 -4.07 12.53
CA LYS A 170 7.41 -3.15 13.33
C LYS A 170 6.70 -2.15 12.43
N ILE A 171 5.41 -1.95 12.70
CA ILE A 171 4.63 -0.87 12.10
C ILE A 171 4.73 0.34 13.02
N VAL A 172 5.14 1.45 12.45
CA VAL A 172 5.11 2.74 13.11
C VAL A 172 4.00 3.56 12.48
N ASP A 173 3.05 4.00 13.27
CA ASP A 173 2.08 5.02 12.90
C ASP A 173 1.86 5.93 14.11
N LYS A 174 2.37 7.15 14.00
CA LYS A 174 2.21 8.24 14.97
C LYS A 174 1.59 9.45 14.29
N SER A 175 0.59 9.18 13.47
CA SER A 175 -0.08 10.18 12.65
C SER A 175 -1.00 11.06 13.48
N ALA A 176 -1.25 12.27 12.97
CA ALA A 176 -2.23 13.17 13.55
C ALA A 176 -3.09 13.83 12.49
N LEU A 177 -4.32 14.13 12.85
CA LEU A 177 -5.27 14.95 12.11
C LEU A 177 -5.69 16.13 12.97
N TYR A 178 -5.53 17.33 12.44
CA TYR A 178 -6.06 18.58 13.00
C TYR A 178 -7.20 19.06 12.12
N HIS A 179 -8.33 19.39 12.72
CA HIS A 179 -9.52 19.85 11.99
C HIS A 179 -10.14 21.07 12.66
N GLY A 180 -10.41 22.09 11.86
CA GLY A 180 -11.22 23.24 12.20
C GLY A 180 -12.46 23.31 11.32
N HIS A 181 -13.62 23.61 11.88
CA HIS A 181 -14.86 23.82 11.14
C HIS A 181 -15.68 24.93 11.82
N THR A 182 -16.13 25.88 11.02
CA THR A 182 -17.00 26.96 11.49
C THR A 182 -18.17 27.15 10.53
N GLU A 183 -19.31 27.47 11.10
CA GLU A 183 -20.53 27.77 10.35
C GLU A 183 -21.29 28.90 11.04
N LYS A 184 -21.91 29.76 10.25
CA LYS A 184 -22.81 30.83 10.71
C LYS A 184 -24.09 30.79 9.87
N ILE A 185 -25.20 30.89 10.52
CA ILE A 185 -26.55 31.01 9.95
C ILE A 185 -27.03 32.44 10.09
N PHE A 186 -27.61 32.96 9.02
CA PHE A 186 -28.21 34.29 8.96
C PHE A 186 -29.64 34.17 8.46
N ASP A 187 -30.57 34.68 9.24
CA ASP A 187 -31.94 34.84 8.79
C ASP A 187 -32.13 36.28 8.30
N THR A 188 -32.55 36.38 7.02
CA THR A 188 -32.89 37.64 6.37
C THR A 188 -34.35 37.62 5.95
N GLU A 189 -34.94 38.76 5.66
CA GLU A 189 -36.32 38.83 5.10
C GLU A 189 -36.45 38.05 3.77
N PHE A 190 -35.35 37.90 3.03
CA PHE A 190 -35.37 37.22 1.74
C PHE A 190 -35.23 35.71 1.85
N ALA A 191 -34.32 35.22 2.67
CA ALA A 191 -33.98 33.80 2.79
C ALA A 191 -33.10 33.55 4.04
N LYS A 192 -32.98 32.29 4.40
CA LYS A 192 -32.03 31.80 5.39
C LYS A 192 -30.73 31.42 4.69
N TRP A 193 -29.62 31.98 5.16
CA TRP A 193 -28.29 31.76 4.63
C TRP A 193 -27.45 30.97 5.59
N THR A 194 -26.64 30.09 5.05
CA THR A 194 -25.61 29.36 5.79
C THR A 194 -24.25 29.61 5.14
N ILE A 195 -23.27 30.06 5.89
CA ILE A 195 -21.91 30.25 5.42
C ILE A 195 -20.98 29.46 6.36
N GLY A 196 -20.09 28.68 5.79
CA GLY A 196 -19.15 27.91 6.60
C GLY A 196 -17.82 27.68 5.91
N SER A 197 -16.85 27.29 6.72
CA SER A 197 -15.53 26.87 6.22
C SER A 197 -14.97 25.76 7.09
N ASN A 198 -14.10 24.95 6.48
CA ASN A 198 -13.35 23.92 7.19
C ASN A 198 -11.89 23.92 6.76
N PHE A 199 -11.05 23.49 7.67
CA PHE A 199 -9.63 23.23 7.44
C PHE A 199 -9.27 21.87 8.03
N ARG A 200 -8.44 21.10 7.32
CA ARG A 200 -7.85 19.84 7.78
C ARG A 200 -6.36 19.85 7.50
N LEU A 201 -5.61 19.34 8.44
CA LEU A 201 -4.17 19.08 8.27
C LEU A 201 -3.89 17.66 8.75
N TYR A 202 -3.43 16.84 7.81
CA TYR A 202 -2.95 15.50 8.08
C TYR A 202 -1.43 15.54 8.19
N THR A 203 -0.89 14.93 9.23
CA THR A 203 0.54 14.78 9.47
C THR A 203 0.86 13.31 9.69
N PRO A 204 0.88 12.50 8.61
CA PRO A 204 1.25 11.09 8.72
C PRO A 204 2.71 10.97 9.18
N LYS A 205 2.97 9.99 10.06
CA LYS A 205 4.31 9.67 10.54
C LYS A 205 4.46 8.18 10.70
N SER A 206 5.25 7.55 9.81
CA SER A 206 5.45 6.11 9.77
C SER A 206 6.89 5.66 9.94
N GLU A 207 7.84 6.59 9.99
CA GLU A 207 9.27 6.30 10.08
C GLU A 207 9.75 5.29 9.03
N GLY A 208 9.15 5.36 7.82
CA GLY A 208 9.46 4.48 6.68
C GLY A 208 8.71 3.16 6.66
N SER A 209 7.84 2.85 7.63
CA SER A 209 7.09 1.60 7.65
C SER A 209 5.91 1.58 6.66
N LEU A 210 5.33 2.74 6.33
CA LEU A 210 4.21 2.88 5.38
C LEU A 210 4.45 3.94 4.30
N PHE A 211 5.18 5.00 4.63
CA PHE A 211 5.47 6.14 3.77
C PHE A 211 6.98 6.37 3.66
N SER A 212 7.42 7.11 2.62
CA SER A 212 8.82 7.56 2.49
C SER A 212 9.13 8.75 3.39
N ASP A 213 8.87 8.66 4.68
CA ASP A 213 9.04 9.73 5.67
C ASP A 213 10.29 9.53 6.56
N THR A 214 11.36 9.00 5.97
CA THR A 214 12.69 8.83 6.60
C THR A 214 13.62 9.99 6.28
N ASN A 215 14.76 10.07 6.96
CA ASN A 215 15.83 11.05 6.69
C ASN A 215 15.38 12.52 6.75
N GLY A 216 14.46 12.84 7.67
CA GLY A 216 13.94 14.20 7.86
C GLY A 216 12.86 14.62 6.86
N VAL A 217 12.39 13.72 5.99
CA VAL A 217 11.26 13.98 5.11
C VAL A 217 9.97 14.00 5.94
N THR A 218 9.23 15.10 5.84
CA THR A 218 7.93 15.26 6.48
C THR A 218 6.84 15.29 5.42
N ILE A 219 5.87 14.39 5.53
CA ILE A 219 4.69 14.37 4.68
C ILE A 219 3.57 15.13 5.38
N THR A 220 2.94 16.03 4.65
CA THR A 220 1.72 16.71 5.10
C THR A 220 0.70 16.72 3.98
N ASN A 221 -0.57 16.77 4.34
CA ASN A 221 -1.66 17.01 3.39
C ASN A 221 -2.68 17.93 4.05
N SER A 222 -2.89 19.09 3.47
CA SER A 222 -3.87 20.07 3.97
C SER A 222 -5.05 20.19 3.02
N GLU A 223 -6.21 20.42 3.60
CA GLU A 223 -7.45 20.68 2.89
C GLU A 223 -8.12 21.92 3.48
N VAL A 224 -8.62 22.78 2.61
CA VAL A 224 -9.46 23.91 2.98
C VAL A 224 -10.71 23.93 2.13
N GLY A 225 -11.85 24.15 2.76
CA GLY A 225 -13.13 24.27 2.07
C GLY A 225 -13.96 25.43 2.62
N GLY A 226 -14.72 26.04 1.72
CA GLY A 226 -15.71 27.05 2.08
C GLY A 226 -17.03 26.79 1.36
N TYR A 227 -18.13 27.12 1.98
CA TYR A 227 -19.45 26.92 1.38
C TYR A 227 -20.43 28.00 1.75
N VAL A 228 -21.38 28.20 0.87
CA VAL A 228 -22.57 29.02 1.09
C VAL A 228 -23.82 28.22 0.73
N GLY A 229 -24.81 28.28 1.57
CA GLY A 229 -26.12 27.69 1.38
C GLY A 229 -27.21 28.75 1.46
N VAL A 230 -28.28 28.55 0.75
CA VAL A 230 -29.49 29.37 0.81
C VAL A 230 -30.72 28.47 0.90
N GLU A 231 -31.63 28.82 1.78
CA GLU A 231 -32.94 28.16 1.90
C GLU A 231 -34.03 29.22 1.86
N LYS A 232 -35.03 29.00 1.02
CA LYS A 232 -36.19 29.89 0.92
C LYS A 232 -37.47 29.10 0.83
N SER A 233 -38.43 29.51 1.64
CA SER A 233 -39.79 28.99 1.63
C SER A 233 -40.70 29.85 0.73
N PHE A 234 -41.59 29.19 0.04
CA PHE A 234 -42.62 29.78 -0.84
C PHE A 234 -43.98 29.15 -0.55
N LEU A 235 -45.05 29.75 -1.00
CA LEU A 235 -46.40 29.21 -0.90
C LEU A 235 -46.79 28.86 0.54
N ARG A 236 -46.50 29.73 1.49
CA ARG A 236 -46.78 29.52 2.94
C ARG A 236 -46.11 28.21 3.43
N ASP A 237 -44.83 28.04 3.11
CA ASP A 237 -44.00 26.91 3.50
C ASP A 237 -44.33 25.56 2.83
N GLN A 238 -45.26 25.57 1.84
CA GLN A 238 -45.54 24.37 1.05
C GLN A 238 -44.38 24.02 0.12
N LEU A 239 -43.65 25.00 -0.43
CA LEU A 239 -42.47 24.76 -1.26
C LEU A 239 -41.23 25.33 -0.60
N ILE A 240 -40.26 24.48 -0.32
CA ILE A 240 -38.94 24.86 0.21
C ILE A 240 -37.90 24.56 -0.85
N ILE A 241 -37.13 25.56 -1.23
CA ILE A 241 -35.99 25.43 -2.14
C ILE A 241 -34.69 25.66 -1.35
N LYS A 242 -33.76 24.72 -1.50
CA LYS A 242 -32.42 24.82 -0.90
C LYS A 242 -31.36 24.71 -1.99
N GLY A 243 -30.41 25.62 -1.98
CA GLY A 243 -29.24 25.59 -2.85
C GLY A 243 -27.98 25.74 -2.05
N SER A 244 -26.90 25.08 -2.46
CA SER A 244 -25.58 25.29 -1.88
C SER A 244 -24.48 25.20 -2.93
N LEU A 245 -23.43 25.96 -2.70
CA LEU A 245 -22.19 25.93 -3.45
C LEU A 245 -21.04 25.76 -2.47
N ARG A 246 -20.16 24.82 -2.75
CA ARG A 246 -18.95 24.55 -1.95
C ARG A 246 -17.74 24.56 -2.85
N LEU A 247 -16.63 25.11 -2.36
CA LEU A 247 -15.32 25.12 -2.99
C LEU A 247 -14.34 24.39 -2.04
N ASP A 248 -13.70 23.35 -2.54
CA ASP A 248 -12.70 22.58 -1.80
C ASP A 248 -11.36 22.61 -2.51
N LYS A 249 -10.31 22.88 -1.76
CA LYS A 249 -8.92 22.83 -2.20
C LYS A 249 -8.13 21.90 -1.32
N ASN A 250 -7.60 20.83 -1.89
CA ASN A 250 -6.60 19.99 -1.27
C ASN A 250 -5.19 20.48 -1.67
N GLN A 251 -4.20 20.24 -0.84
CA GLN A 251 -2.80 20.61 -1.10
C GLN A 251 -2.30 20.13 -2.46
N ASN A 252 -2.64 18.91 -2.85
CA ASN A 252 -2.12 18.23 -4.05
C ASN A 252 -3.05 18.31 -5.27
N PHE A 253 -4.30 18.71 -5.10
CA PHE A 253 -5.29 18.74 -6.18
C PHE A 253 -5.83 20.14 -6.43
N SER A 254 -6.36 20.37 -7.62
CA SER A 254 -6.96 21.64 -8.01
C SER A 254 -8.18 21.97 -7.15
N LEU A 255 -8.57 23.26 -7.15
CA LEU A 255 -9.82 23.71 -6.55
C LEU A 255 -11.00 23.07 -7.30
N ILE A 256 -11.91 22.47 -6.56
CA ILE A 256 -13.07 21.78 -7.13
C ILE A 256 -14.36 22.38 -6.54
N PRO A 257 -15.27 22.88 -7.40
CA PRO A 257 -16.60 23.29 -6.98
C PRO A 257 -17.53 22.10 -6.89
N THR A 258 -18.37 22.05 -5.86
CA THR A 258 -19.50 21.14 -5.73
C THR A 258 -20.76 21.90 -5.42
N GLN A 259 -21.90 21.39 -5.90
CA GLN A 259 -23.17 22.06 -5.79
C GLN A 259 -24.27 21.09 -5.37
N ALA A 260 -25.27 21.62 -4.67
CA ALA A 260 -26.50 20.90 -4.39
C ALA A 260 -27.70 21.82 -4.57
N LEU A 261 -28.76 21.27 -5.13
CA LEU A 261 -30.07 21.91 -5.28
C LEU A 261 -31.15 20.92 -4.84
N SER A 262 -32.03 21.35 -3.95
CA SER A 262 -33.12 20.52 -3.45
C SER A 262 -34.43 21.32 -3.48
N GLY A 263 -35.51 20.69 -3.94
CA GLY A 263 -36.87 21.16 -3.83
C GLY A 263 -37.69 20.20 -2.96
N ILE A 264 -38.41 20.73 -2.01
CA ILE A 264 -39.33 20.01 -1.12
C ILE A 264 -40.71 20.62 -1.29
N PHE A 265 -41.68 19.83 -1.76
CA PHE A 265 -43.04 20.26 -1.91
C PHE A 265 -43.98 19.45 -1.02
N ASN A 266 -44.56 20.11 -0.05
CA ASN A 266 -45.54 19.57 0.89
C ASN A 266 -46.93 19.72 0.27
N ILE A 267 -47.47 18.67 -0.33
CA ILE A 267 -48.81 18.66 -0.97
C ILE A 267 -49.85 18.87 0.12
N ASN A 268 -49.69 18.19 1.24
CA ASN A 268 -50.52 18.33 2.44
C ASN A 268 -49.73 17.79 3.64
N GLU A 269 -50.33 17.73 4.82
CA GLU A 269 -49.66 17.27 6.07
C GLU A 269 -49.10 15.84 5.99
N ASN A 270 -49.65 15.01 5.10
CA ASN A 270 -49.28 13.58 5.00
C ASN A 270 -48.45 13.25 3.74
N HIS A 271 -48.32 14.15 2.78
CA HIS A 271 -47.66 13.89 1.51
C HIS A 271 -46.63 14.94 1.17
N THR A 272 -45.39 14.52 0.98
CA THR A 272 -44.27 15.38 0.60
C THR A 272 -43.55 14.78 -0.62
N ILE A 273 -43.26 15.60 -1.61
CA ILE A 273 -42.38 15.27 -2.73
C ILE A 273 -41.05 15.98 -2.50
N ARG A 274 -39.94 15.23 -2.62
CA ARG A 274 -38.59 15.78 -2.54
C ARG A 274 -37.79 15.39 -3.79
N SER A 275 -37.11 16.37 -4.37
CA SER A 275 -36.15 16.17 -5.45
C SER A 275 -34.84 16.82 -5.05
N THR A 276 -33.71 16.13 -5.29
CA THR A 276 -32.37 16.65 -4.96
C THR A 276 -31.42 16.31 -6.09
N PHE A 277 -30.68 17.31 -6.53
CA PHE A 277 -29.52 17.17 -7.39
C PHE A 277 -28.27 17.58 -6.59
N THR A 278 -27.22 16.77 -6.63
CA THR A 278 -25.99 17.07 -5.90
C THR A 278 -24.78 16.54 -6.65
N SER A 279 -23.68 17.26 -6.55
CA SER A 279 -22.35 16.75 -6.92
C SER A 279 -21.50 16.55 -5.66
N ALA A 280 -20.59 15.59 -5.71
CA ALA A 280 -19.67 15.29 -4.60
C ALA A 280 -18.28 15.00 -5.13
N ILE A 281 -17.28 15.22 -4.28
CA ILE A 281 -15.89 14.85 -4.55
C ILE A 281 -15.38 13.93 -3.44
N ARG A 282 -14.46 13.04 -3.82
CA ARG A 282 -13.68 12.25 -2.90
C ARG A 282 -12.20 12.39 -3.23
N ASN A 283 -11.44 13.01 -2.34
CA ASN A 283 -9.99 13.07 -2.48
C ASN A 283 -9.38 11.67 -2.27
N PRO A 284 -8.32 11.32 -3.03
CA PRO A 284 -7.53 10.13 -2.77
C PRO A 284 -6.99 10.11 -1.34
N THR A 285 -6.96 8.92 -0.73
CA THR A 285 -6.40 8.76 0.62
C THR A 285 -4.91 9.06 0.66
N LEU A 286 -4.34 9.25 1.86
CA LEU A 286 -2.89 9.40 2.03
C LEU A 286 -2.14 8.18 1.51
N LEU A 287 -2.67 6.96 1.72
CA LEU A 287 -2.10 5.74 1.15
C LEU A 287 -2.07 5.76 -0.38
N ASN A 288 -3.18 6.16 -1.02
CA ASN A 288 -3.20 6.27 -2.48
C ASN A 288 -2.17 7.28 -3.01
N GLN A 289 -1.87 8.33 -2.25
CA GLN A 289 -0.96 9.39 -2.65
C GLN A 289 0.51 9.10 -2.34
N TYR A 290 0.83 8.60 -1.14
CA TYR A 290 2.17 8.61 -0.56
C TYR A 290 2.68 7.24 -0.11
N MET A 291 1.90 6.17 -0.28
CA MET A 291 2.33 4.85 0.17
C MET A 291 3.72 4.49 -0.39
N TYR A 292 4.56 3.94 0.45
CA TYR A 292 5.83 3.33 0.09
C TYR A 292 6.07 2.14 1.02
N TYR A 293 5.42 1.03 0.69
CA TYR A 293 5.40 -0.13 1.55
C TYR A 293 6.10 -1.31 0.90
N ASN A 294 7.16 -1.79 1.56
CA ASN A 294 7.93 -2.95 1.09
C ASN A 294 7.29 -4.25 1.60
N VAL A 295 6.82 -5.08 0.70
CA VAL A 295 6.23 -6.40 1.02
C VAL A 295 7.21 -7.55 0.78
N GLY A 296 8.51 -7.26 0.69
CA GLY A 296 9.58 -8.21 0.45
C GLY A 296 9.84 -8.42 -1.05
N ARG A 297 8.90 -8.98 -1.79
CA ARG A 297 9.04 -9.25 -3.23
C ARG A 297 8.66 -8.08 -4.13
N ALA A 298 7.95 -7.10 -3.59
CA ALA A 298 7.49 -5.92 -4.30
C ALA A 298 7.44 -4.71 -3.37
N LYS A 299 7.37 -3.52 -3.97
CA LYS A 299 7.07 -2.28 -3.27
C LYS A 299 5.72 -1.78 -3.74
N LEU A 300 4.82 -1.53 -2.78
CA LEU A 300 3.56 -0.85 -3.05
C LEU A 300 3.81 0.65 -2.95
N VAL A 301 3.50 1.37 -4.01
CA VAL A 301 3.78 2.81 -4.11
C VAL A 301 2.51 3.59 -4.36
N GLY A 302 2.39 4.75 -3.72
CA GLY A 302 1.33 5.71 -4.00
C GLY A 302 1.55 6.37 -5.37
N ASN A 303 0.48 6.94 -5.92
CA ASN A 303 0.48 7.47 -7.29
C ASN A 303 0.14 8.97 -7.34
N LYS A 304 0.76 9.77 -6.48
CA LYS A 304 0.51 11.23 -6.44
C LYS A 304 0.93 11.93 -7.74
N ASP A 305 2.09 11.56 -8.28
CA ASP A 305 2.74 12.28 -9.40
C ASP A 305 2.70 11.50 -10.74
N GLY A 306 2.12 10.30 -10.74
CA GLY A 306 2.15 9.40 -11.90
C GLY A 306 3.50 8.70 -12.08
N TYR A 307 3.53 7.79 -13.04
CA TYR A 307 4.73 7.05 -13.39
C TYR A 307 4.89 6.98 -14.91
N GLN A 308 6.11 7.13 -15.37
CA GLN A 308 6.44 7.12 -16.80
C GLN A 308 7.40 5.96 -17.11
N ASN A 309 7.32 5.49 -18.35
CA ASN A 309 8.24 4.48 -18.89
C ASN A 309 8.28 3.18 -18.08
N LEU A 310 7.13 2.71 -17.62
CA LEU A 310 6.99 1.43 -16.95
C LEU A 310 6.87 0.30 -17.97
N TYR A 311 7.24 -0.91 -17.57
CA TYR A 311 7.04 -2.14 -18.35
C TYR A 311 6.16 -3.10 -17.55
N THR A 312 5.26 -3.81 -18.24
CA THR A 312 4.50 -4.88 -17.60
C THR A 312 5.40 -6.07 -17.28
N LEU A 313 5.08 -6.81 -16.24
CA LEU A 313 5.84 -8.00 -15.84
C LEU A 313 5.80 -9.05 -16.97
N GLU A 314 4.65 -9.21 -17.63
CA GLU A 314 4.44 -10.10 -18.77
C GLU A 314 5.34 -9.74 -19.95
N SER A 315 5.50 -8.43 -20.23
CA SER A 315 6.37 -7.99 -21.33
C SER A 315 7.86 -8.18 -21.03
N ILE A 316 8.26 -8.01 -19.76
CA ILE A 316 9.63 -8.33 -19.31
C ILE A 316 9.89 -9.82 -19.44
N TRP A 317 8.91 -10.67 -19.08
CA TRP A 317 8.99 -12.09 -19.24
C TRP A 317 9.07 -12.50 -20.72
N ALA A 318 8.20 -11.93 -21.58
CA ALA A 318 8.23 -12.14 -23.02
C ALA A 318 9.59 -11.73 -23.63
N TYR A 319 10.14 -10.60 -23.20
CA TYR A 319 11.48 -10.16 -23.59
C TYR A 319 12.55 -11.20 -23.21
N ALA A 320 12.51 -11.71 -21.99
CA ALA A 320 13.47 -12.70 -21.51
C ALA A 320 13.39 -14.04 -22.30
N THR A 321 12.16 -14.48 -22.65
CA THR A 321 11.91 -15.75 -23.34
C THR A 321 12.09 -15.68 -24.86
N SER A 322 12.00 -14.49 -25.47
CA SER A 322 12.15 -14.29 -26.93
C SER A 322 13.59 -14.08 -27.41
N GLY A 323 14.60 -14.45 -26.61
CA GLY A 323 15.99 -14.16 -26.91
C GLY A 323 16.37 -12.69 -26.78
N ARG A 324 15.70 -11.97 -25.90
CA ARG A 324 15.86 -10.52 -25.62
C ARG A 324 15.41 -9.64 -26.78
N ASN A 325 14.34 -10.03 -27.45
CA ASN A 325 13.71 -9.17 -28.46
C ASN A 325 13.06 -7.95 -27.82
N ALA A 326 13.59 -6.75 -28.11
CA ALA A 326 13.09 -5.50 -27.55
C ALA A 326 11.64 -5.17 -27.97
N ASP A 327 11.17 -5.72 -29.12
CA ASP A 327 9.79 -5.53 -29.57
C ASP A 327 8.76 -6.24 -28.67
N SER A 328 9.21 -7.14 -27.80
CA SER A 328 8.36 -7.80 -26.81
C SER A 328 8.04 -6.91 -25.61
N LEU A 329 8.78 -5.82 -25.42
CA LEU A 329 8.60 -4.91 -24.30
C LEU A 329 7.39 -4.00 -24.53
N VAL A 330 6.43 -4.03 -23.61
CA VAL A 330 5.26 -3.13 -23.61
C VAL A 330 5.49 -2.02 -22.59
N ASN A 331 5.78 -0.84 -23.12
CA ASN A 331 5.92 0.38 -22.29
C ASN A 331 4.55 1.00 -22.04
N PHE A 332 4.34 1.50 -20.82
CA PHE A 332 3.14 2.23 -20.48
C PHE A 332 3.42 3.30 -19.41
N ASN A 333 2.48 4.24 -19.29
CA ASN A 333 2.50 5.28 -18.28
C ASN A 333 1.28 5.14 -17.38
N VAL A 334 1.41 5.58 -16.14
CA VAL A 334 0.30 5.69 -15.20
C VAL A 334 0.10 7.17 -14.87
N ASP A 335 -1.07 7.68 -15.19
CA ASP A 335 -1.42 9.06 -14.87
C ASP A 335 -1.47 9.29 -13.36
N PRO A 336 -1.16 10.51 -12.89
CA PRO A 336 -1.35 10.90 -11.51
C PRO A 336 -2.77 10.64 -11.04
N ILE A 337 -2.91 10.17 -9.80
CA ILE A 337 -4.24 9.97 -9.20
C ILE A 337 -4.98 11.30 -9.11
N ARG A 338 -6.29 11.26 -9.29
CA ARG A 338 -7.17 12.44 -9.25
C ARG A 338 -8.31 12.20 -8.26
N PRO A 339 -8.91 13.27 -7.72
CA PRO A 339 -10.16 13.15 -7.00
C PRO A 339 -11.27 12.52 -7.85
N GLU A 340 -12.06 11.68 -7.23
CA GLU A 340 -13.27 11.12 -7.83
C GLU A 340 -14.38 12.17 -7.77
N GLU A 341 -15.04 12.41 -8.88
CA GLU A 341 -16.18 13.30 -9.00
C GLU A 341 -17.45 12.51 -9.29
N VAL A 342 -18.50 12.77 -8.52
CA VAL A 342 -19.84 12.22 -8.71
C VAL A 342 -20.80 13.36 -9.04
N LYS A 343 -21.61 13.17 -10.09
CA LYS A 343 -22.62 14.14 -10.55
C LYS A 343 -23.97 13.47 -10.64
#